data_9ea74629eb0870998edc721ecd3f9af7
#
_entry.id   9ea74629eb0870998edc721ecd3f9af7
#
_cell.length_a   1.000
_cell.length_b   1.000
_cell.length_c   1.000
_cell.angle_alpha   90.00
_cell.angle_beta   90.00
_cell.angle_gamma   90.00
#
_symmetry.space_group_name_H-M   'P 1'
#
loop_
_entity.id
_entity.type
_entity.pdbx_description
1 polymer ?
#
loop_
_entity_poly.entity_id
_entity_poly.type
_entity_poly.pdbx_seq_one_letter_code
_entity_poly.pdbx_strand_id
1 'polypeptide(L)'
;MENQFLGNQHFNISNQVVSATCPSNIALIKYWGKYANQIPANPSISYTLNHCNTQTSMEFLANEPFSVQTFLAGNEEVKFAEKIEKYFKNIEQYLPWILKGKYIIKTENTFPHSSGIASSASGFGAIASCLMELDKNFSSEIRDASYDLKKASFLARLGSGSACRSLYNGLVVWGKTDEVEGSSDLYAVKYPDSEIHPIFKNFNDWVLLIHEGQKTVSST
;
A
#
# COMPACT_ATOMS: atom_id res chain seq x y z
N MET A 1 -11.81 -15.77 5.90
CA MET A 1 -11.87 -14.29 5.83
C MET A 1 -11.02 -13.71 4.69
N GLU A 2 -9.77 -14.16 4.46
CA GLU A 2 -8.97 -13.73 3.29
C GLU A 2 -9.55 -14.20 1.96
N ASN A 3 -10.31 -15.30 1.96
CA ASN A 3 -10.95 -15.87 0.75
C ASN A 3 -11.87 -14.89 0.01
N GLN A 4 -12.37 -13.84 0.66
CA GLN A 4 -13.17 -12.80 0.00
C GLN A 4 -12.39 -12.00 -1.05
N PHE A 5 -11.04 -12.02 -1.00
CA PHE A 5 -10.16 -11.29 -1.91
C PHE A 5 -9.50 -12.17 -2.96
N LEU A 6 -9.81 -13.49 -3.01
CA LEU A 6 -9.26 -14.37 -4.04
C LEU A 6 -9.56 -13.82 -5.43
N GLY A 7 -8.57 -13.94 -6.31
CA GLY A 7 -8.67 -13.42 -7.67
C GLY A 7 -9.55 -14.27 -8.57
N ASN A 8 -10.20 -13.62 -9.55
CA ASN A 8 -10.89 -14.32 -10.62
C ASN A 8 -9.85 -14.94 -11.57
N GLN A 9 -10.10 -16.17 -12.00
CA GLN A 9 -9.23 -16.88 -12.97
C GLN A 9 -9.48 -16.43 -14.42
N HIS A 10 -10.55 -15.66 -14.68
CA HIS A 10 -10.88 -15.12 -16.00
C HIS A 10 -10.37 -13.68 -16.10
N PHE A 11 -9.30 -13.48 -16.85
CA PHE A 11 -8.70 -12.17 -17.11
C PHE A 11 -8.09 -12.12 -18.52
N ASN A 12 -8.04 -10.94 -19.08
CA ASN A 12 -7.43 -10.68 -20.39
C ASN A 12 -6.30 -9.65 -20.25
N ILE A 13 -5.06 -10.14 -20.20
CA ILE A 13 -3.89 -9.28 -20.02
C ILE A 13 -3.47 -8.60 -21.31
N SER A 14 -3.05 -7.36 -21.20
CA SER A 14 -2.47 -6.56 -22.29
C SER A 14 -1.41 -5.61 -21.73
N ASN A 15 -0.58 -5.07 -22.60
CA ASN A 15 0.38 -4.04 -22.19
C ASN A 15 -0.37 -2.83 -21.63
N GLN A 16 0.02 -2.39 -20.45
CA GLN A 16 -0.63 -1.29 -19.74
C GLN A 16 0.42 -0.41 -19.06
N VAL A 17 0.11 0.86 -18.93
CA VAL A 17 0.81 1.80 -18.04
C VAL A 17 -0.21 2.42 -17.12
N VAL A 18 0.01 2.25 -15.83
CA VAL A 18 -0.84 2.82 -14.78
C VAL A 18 -0.01 3.64 -13.81
N SER A 19 -0.63 4.55 -13.10
CA SER A 19 0.06 5.33 -12.07
C SER A 19 -0.83 5.60 -10.88
N ALA A 20 -0.22 5.71 -9.70
CA ALA A 20 -0.92 6.02 -8.47
C ALA A 20 -0.06 6.91 -7.58
N THR A 21 -0.74 7.75 -6.80
CA THR A 21 -0.14 8.55 -5.73
C THR A 21 -0.74 8.11 -4.41
N CYS A 22 0.10 7.84 -3.42
CA CYS A 22 -0.34 7.37 -2.13
C CYS A 22 0.33 8.16 -1.00
N PRO A 23 -0.43 8.69 -0.03
CA PRO A 23 0.12 9.45 1.08
C PRO A 23 0.87 8.56 2.06
N SER A 24 1.87 9.10 2.72
CA SER A 24 2.40 8.49 3.93
C SER A 24 1.41 8.68 5.09
N ASN A 25 1.58 7.90 6.15
CA ASN A 25 0.73 7.98 7.34
C ASN A 25 1.57 7.94 8.61
N ILE A 26 1.12 8.70 9.62
CA ILE A 26 1.72 8.75 10.95
C ILE A 26 0.75 8.17 11.96
N ALA A 27 1.18 7.13 12.65
CA ALA A 27 0.34 6.50 13.68
C ALA A 27 0.38 7.27 14.98
N LEU A 28 -0.79 7.64 15.50
CA LEU A 28 -1.01 8.18 16.86
C LEU A 28 -1.00 7.03 17.88
N ILE A 29 -1.69 5.93 17.55
CA ILE A 29 -1.65 4.70 18.33
C ILE A 29 -0.94 3.67 17.47
N LYS A 30 0.22 3.21 17.93
CA LYS A 30 1.06 2.23 17.22
C LYS A 30 0.50 0.82 17.35
N TYR A 31 0.71 -0.03 16.35
CA TYR A 31 0.63 -1.47 16.57
C TYR A 31 1.97 -1.97 17.15
N TRP A 32 1.91 -2.81 18.19
CA TRP A 32 3.07 -3.19 18.99
C TRP A 32 3.58 -4.59 18.69
N GLY A 33 3.21 -5.12 17.57
CA GLY A 33 3.63 -6.42 17.12
C GLY A 33 2.73 -6.91 16.01
N LYS A 34 3.16 -7.97 15.37
CA LYS A 34 2.41 -8.58 14.28
C LYS A 34 2.62 -10.08 14.28
N TYR A 35 1.56 -10.78 13.92
CA TYR A 35 1.58 -12.20 13.62
C TYR A 35 1.95 -12.44 12.15
N ALA A 36 1.93 -13.71 11.72
CA ALA A 36 2.13 -14.09 10.34
C ALA A 36 1.24 -13.29 9.38
N ASN A 37 1.67 -13.10 8.14
CA ASN A 37 0.95 -12.34 7.12
C ASN A 37 0.64 -10.88 7.50
N GLN A 38 1.49 -10.25 8.31
CA GLN A 38 1.33 -8.86 8.76
C GLN A 38 0.02 -8.61 9.55
N ILE A 39 -0.56 -9.59 10.20
CA ILE A 39 -1.72 -9.40 11.09
C ILE A 39 -1.28 -8.61 12.33
N PRO A 40 -1.95 -7.49 12.67
CA PRO A 40 -1.54 -6.67 13.82
C PRO A 40 -1.89 -7.36 15.14
N ALA A 41 -1.05 -7.18 16.15
CA ALA A 41 -1.31 -7.72 17.49
C ALA A 41 -2.31 -6.86 18.31
N ASN A 42 -2.49 -5.62 17.91
CA ASN A 42 -3.47 -4.69 18.47
C ASN A 42 -3.93 -3.68 17.39
N PRO A 43 -5.13 -3.10 17.53
CA PRO A 43 -5.58 -2.04 16.65
C PRO A 43 -4.68 -0.81 16.75
N SER A 44 -4.56 -0.10 15.64
CA SER A 44 -3.76 1.11 15.51
C SER A 44 -4.54 2.19 14.76
N ILE A 45 -4.27 3.44 15.08
CA ILE A 45 -4.87 4.59 14.39
C ILE A 45 -3.79 5.52 13.87
N SER A 46 -3.94 6.00 12.64
CA SER A 46 -3.05 6.96 12.02
C SER A 46 -3.83 8.02 11.26
N TYR A 47 -3.20 9.13 10.96
CA TYR A 47 -3.67 10.05 9.93
C TYR A 47 -2.69 10.08 8.76
N THR A 48 -3.20 10.41 7.58
CA THR A 48 -2.42 10.52 6.36
C THR A 48 -1.89 11.93 6.20
N LEU A 49 -0.68 12.05 5.62
CA LEU A 49 0.00 13.31 5.42
C LEU A 49 -0.32 13.87 4.03
N ASN A 50 -0.88 15.08 3.97
CA ASN A 50 -1.35 15.66 2.70
C ASN A 50 -0.21 15.95 1.70
N HIS A 51 0.99 16.28 2.19
CA HIS A 51 2.13 16.71 1.36
C HIS A 51 3.24 15.67 1.24
N CYS A 52 3.17 14.59 2.01
CA CYS A 52 4.16 13.52 1.99
C CYS A 52 3.59 12.31 1.23
N ASN A 53 3.85 12.24 -0.07
CA ASN A 53 3.29 11.25 -0.97
C ASN A 53 4.39 10.45 -1.67
N THR A 54 4.07 9.22 -2.04
CA THR A 54 4.83 8.43 -3.02
C THR A 54 4.04 8.38 -4.32
N GLN A 55 4.69 8.73 -5.42
CA GLN A 55 4.16 8.62 -6.76
C GLN A 55 4.79 7.39 -7.42
N THR A 56 3.98 6.53 -7.99
CA THR A 56 4.45 5.31 -8.67
C THR A 56 3.80 5.21 -10.04
N SER A 57 4.63 4.98 -11.06
CA SER A 57 4.20 4.56 -12.39
C SER A 57 4.62 3.11 -12.58
N MET A 58 3.72 2.28 -13.09
CA MET A 58 3.93 0.86 -13.32
C MET A 58 3.56 0.53 -14.76
N GLU A 59 4.55 0.09 -15.52
CA GLU A 59 4.37 -0.47 -16.86
C GLU A 59 4.35 -1.99 -16.74
N PHE A 60 3.30 -2.59 -17.28
CA PHE A 60 3.12 -4.03 -17.39
C PHE A 60 3.23 -4.45 -18.85
N LEU A 61 4.16 -5.36 -19.15
CA LEU A 61 4.39 -5.93 -20.47
C LEU A 61 3.89 -7.37 -20.47
N ALA A 62 2.72 -7.57 -21.08
CA ALA A 62 2.09 -8.87 -21.19
C ALA A 62 2.91 -9.83 -22.07
N ASN A 63 2.82 -11.13 -21.76
CA ASN A 63 3.51 -12.20 -22.51
C ASN A 63 5.04 -12.17 -22.47
N GLU A 64 5.64 -11.30 -21.66
CA GLU A 64 7.05 -11.35 -21.32
C GLU A 64 7.27 -12.27 -20.11
N PRO A 65 8.45 -12.88 -19.97
CA PRO A 65 8.79 -13.65 -18.77
C PRO A 65 8.65 -12.78 -17.51
N PHE A 66 8.09 -13.37 -16.43
CA PHE A 66 7.93 -12.65 -15.17
C PHE A 66 9.27 -12.11 -14.67
N SER A 67 9.34 -10.81 -14.52
CA SER A 67 10.46 -10.09 -13.91
C SER A 67 9.99 -8.71 -13.44
N VAL A 68 10.73 -8.15 -12.49
CA VAL A 68 10.46 -6.81 -11.97
C VAL A 68 11.72 -5.97 -12.06
N GLN A 69 11.64 -4.81 -12.66
CA GLN A 69 12.67 -3.79 -12.66
C GLN A 69 12.14 -2.55 -11.94
N THR A 70 12.91 -2.02 -11.01
CA THR A 70 12.48 -0.86 -10.20
C THR A 70 13.46 0.29 -10.28
N PHE A 71 12.91 1.50 -10.33
CA PHE A 71 13.65 2.75 -10.28
C PHE A 71 13.13 3.63 -9.14
N LEU A 72 14.02 4.07 -8.26
CA LEU A 72 13.73 5.00 -7.18
C LEU A 72 14.37 6.35 -7.51
N ALA A 73 13.57 7.39 -7.70
CA ALA A 73 14.02 8.72 -8.09
C ALA A 73 14.99 8.68 -9.30
N GLY A 74 14.67 7.86 -10.31
CA GLY A 74 15.45 7.69 -11.53
C GLY A 74 16.62 6.69 -11.45
N ASN A 75 17.00 6.22 -10.28
CA ASN A 75 18.08 5.25 -10.08
C ASN A 75 17.53 3.82 -9.98
N GLU A 76 18.15 2.87 -10.67
CA GLU A 76 17.77 1.48 -10.59
C GLU A 76 18.08 0.89 -9.21
N GLU A 77 17.10 0.19 -8.62
CA GLU A 77 17.17 -0.37 -7.26
C GLU A 77 16.87 -1.89 -7.26
N VAL A 78 17.89 -2.69 -7.47
CA VAL A 78 17.79 -4.16 -7.58
C VAL A 78 17.21 -4.79 -6.32
N LYS A 79 17.64 -4.35 -5.12
CA LYS A 79 17.13 -4.89 -3.85
C LYS A 79 15.64 -4.62 -3.65
N PHE A 80 15.16 -3.50 -4.18
CA PHE A 80 13.74 -3.19 -4.15
C PHE A 80 12.97 -4.07 -5.13
N ALA A 81 13.52 -4.32 -6.33
CA ALA A 81 12.94 -5.26 -7.30
C ALA A 81 12.76 -6.66 -6.70
N GLU A 82 13.79 -7.22 -6.06
CA GLU A 82 13.73 -8.52 -5.38
C GLU A 82 12.64 -8.56 -4.29
N LYS A 83 12.48 -7.47 -3.55
CA LYS A 83 11.43 -7.35 -2.53
C LYS A 83 10.04 -7.35 -3.16
N ILE A 84 9.85 -6.65 -4.28
CA ILE A 84 8.58 -6.62 -5.01
C ILE A 84 8.28 -7.97 -5.66
N GLU A 85 9.26 -8.67 -6.22
CA GLU A 85 9.06 -10.03 -6.76
C GLU A 85 8.56 -11.00 -5.69
N LYS A 86 9.16 -10.97 -4.49
CA LYS A 86 8.69 -11.79 -3.36
C LYS A 86 7.26 -11.42 -2.97
N TYR A 87 6.96 -10.13 -2.93
CA TYR A 87 5.62 -9.65 -2.64
C TYR A 87 4.61 -10.12 -3.69
N PHE A 88 4.92 -10.03 -4.99
CA PHE A 88 4.05 -10.48 -6.07
C PHE A 88 3.77 -11.98 -6.00
N LYS A 89 4.79 -12.79 -5.73
CA LYS A 89 4.64 -14.25 -5.50
C LYS A 89 3.71 -14.55 -4.32
N ASN A 90 3.78 -13.76 -3.25
CA ASN A 90 2.93 -13.96 -2.07
C ASN A 90 1.46 -13.59 -2.29
N ILE A 91 1.16 -12.71 -3.25
CA ILE A 91 -0.20 -12.25 -3.53
C ILE A 91 -0.82 -12.86 -4.78
N GLU A 92 -0.15 -13.80 -5.45
CA GLU A 92 -0.61 -14.44 -6.69
C GLU A 92 -2.03 -14.98 -6.60
N GLN A 93 -2.41 -15.61 -5.49
CA GLN A 93 -3.76 -16.14 -5.31
C GLN A 93 -4.86 -15.06 -5.35
N TYR A 94 -4.52 -13.80 -5.06
CA TYR A 94 -5.44 -12.66 -5.07
C TYR A 94 -5.45 -11.93 -6.42
N LEU A 95 -4.37 -12.07 -7.20
CA LEU A 95 -4.18 -11.51 -8.53
C LEU A 95 -3.53 -12.58 -9.45
N PRO A 96 -4.29 -13.56 -9.96
CA PRO A 96 -3.73 -14.72 -10.67
C PRO A 96 -2.98 -14.40 -11.97
N TRP A 97 -3.11 -13.18 -12.48
CA TRP A 97 -2.39 -12.67 -13.64
C TRP A 97 -1.00 -12.10 -13.31
N ILE A 98 -0.71 -11.85 -12.02
CA ILE A 98 0.44 -11.02 -11.60
C ILE A 98 1.80 -11.58 -12.03
N LEU A 99 1.96 -12.89 -12.15
CA LEU A 99 3.21 -13.51 -12.60
C LEU A 99 3.27 -13.74 -14.12
N LYS A 100 2.35 -13.16 -14.92
CA LYS A 100 2.22 -13.40 -16.37
C LYS A 100 2.78 -12.28 -17.23
N GLY A 101 3.73 -11.49 -16.72
CA GLY A 101 4.36 -10.43 -17.48
C GLY A 101 5.53 -9.78 -16.77
N LYS A 102 6.20 -8.86 -17.46
CA LYS A 102 7.31 -8.07 -16.94
C LYS A 102 6.77 -6.72 -16.41
N TYR A 103 7.38 -6.25 -15.34
CA TYR A 103 7.07 -4.96 -14.72
C TYR A 103 8.26 -4.01 -14.76
N ILE A 104 7.99 -2.75 -15.14
CA ILE A 104 8.92 -1.63 -14.98
C ILE A 104 8.24 -0.65 -14.04
N ILE A 105 8.77 -0.51 -12.82
CA ILE A 105 8.17 0.30 -11.75
C ILE A 105 9.08 1.49 -11.47
N LYS A 106 8.58 2.70 -11.69
CA LYS A 106 9.25 3.95 -11.35
C LYS A 106 8.52 4.58 -10.19
N THR A 107 9.24 4.88 -9.11
CA THR A 107 8.65 5.42 -7.90
C THR A 107 9.51 6.55 -7.33
N GLU A 108 8.86 7.57 -6.78
CA GLU A 108 9.52 8.69 -6.12
C GLU A 108 8.67 9.22 -4.96
N ASN A 109 9.34 9.80 -3.98
CA ASN A 109 8.69 10.43 -2.83
C ASN A 109 8.77 11.95 -2.97
N THR A 110 7.72 12.65 -2.55
CA THR A 110 7.74 14.12 -2.38
C THR A 110 8.50 14.57 -1.12
N PHE A 111 9.10 13.63 -0.39
CA PHE A 111 9.82 13.84 0.86
C PHE A 111 11.13 13.01 0.86
N PRO A 112 12.14 13.40 1.67
CA PRO A 112 13.42 12.71 1.69
C PRO A 112 13.27 11.22 2.03
N HIS A 113 13.92 10.36 1.25
CA HIS A 113 13.96 8.92 1.52
C HIS A 113 14.66 8.65 2.86
N SER A 114 14.20 7.64 3.61
CA SER A 114 14.76 7.28 4.93
C SER A 114 14.61 8.32 6.05
N SER A 115 13.80 9.37 5.85
CA SER A 115 13.55 10.44 6.82
C SER A 115 12.69 10.04 8.03
N GLY A 116 12.25 8.78 8.12
CA GLY A 116 11.32 8.35 9.18
C GLY A 116 9.82 8.54 8.83
N ILE A 117 9.52 9.11 7.67
CA ILE A 117 8.14 9.42 7.20
C ILE A 117 7.46 8.19 6.56
N ALA A 118 7.77 6.98 7.00
CA ALA A 118 7.12 5.74 6.59
C ALA A 118 7.00 5.55 5.06
N SER A 119 8.06 5.83 4.28
CA SER A 119 8.11 5.67 2.82
C SER A 119 7.70 4.28 2.32
N SER A 120 7.93 3.23 3.13
CA SER A 120 7.46 1.89 2.79
C SER A 120 5.93 1.77 2.81
N ALA A 121 5.25 2.55 3.65
CA ALA A 121 3.78 2.54 3.71
C ALA A 121 3.18 3.17 2.46
N SER A 122 3.59 4.38 2.11
CA SER A 122 3.12 5.04 0.89
C SER A 122 3.55 4.31 -0.39
N GLY A 123 4.78 3.74 -0.42
CA GLY A 123 5.28 2.97 -1.56
C GLY A 123 4.45 1.71 -1.84
N PHE A 124 4.21 0.86 -0.84
CA PHE A 124 3.34 -0.32 -1.03
C PHE A 124 1.87 0.06 -1.24
N GLY A 125 1.41 1.17 -0.67
CA GLY A 125 0.09 1.72 -0.98
C GLY A 125 -0.05 2.08 -2.46
N ALA A 126 0.92 2.82 -3.01
CA ALA A 126 0.92 3.20 -4.43
C ALA A 126 1.03 1.97 -5.37
N ILE A 127 1.89 1.00 -5.03
CA ILE A 127 2.00 -0.26 -5.78
C ILE A 127 0.68 -1.03 -5.76
N ALA A 128 0.04 -1.18 -4.59
CA ALA A 128 -1.24 -1.87 -4.49
C ALA A 128 -2.35 -1.15 -5.29
N SER A 129 -2.35 0.18 -5.31
CA SER A 129 -3.27 0.97 -6.12
C SER A 129 -3.05 0.74 -7.62
N CYS A 130 -1.78 0.72 -8.09
CA CYS A 130 -1.46 0.38 -9.48
C CYS A 130 -1.91 -1.04 -9.83
N LEU A 131 -1.69 -2.02 -8.95
CA LEU A 131 -2.13 -3.41 -9.15
C LEU A 131 -3.66 -3.52 -9.25
N MET A 132 -4.40 -2.78 -8.43
CA MET A 132 -5.87 -2.78 -8.51
C MET A 132 -6.39 -2.13 -9.80
N GLU A 133 -5.72 -1.10 -10.30
CA GLU A 133 -6.08 -0.50 -11.60
C GLU A 133 -5.80 -1.49 -12.75
N LEU A 134 -4.67 -2.21 -12.75
CA LEU A 134 -4.40 -3.30 -13.69
C LEU A 134 -5.45 -4.41 -13.57
N ASP A 135 -5.78 -4.84 -12.34
CA ASP A 135 -6.78 -5.88 -12.09
C ASP A 135 -8.15 -5.51 -12.65
N LYS A 136 -8.54 -4.25 -12.52
CA LYS A 136 -9.76 -3.69 -13.10
C LYS A 136 -9.73 -3.69 -14.63
N ASN A 137 -8.59 -3.33 -15.23
CA ASN A 137 -8.44 -3.29 -16.69
C ASN A 137 -8.40 -4.68 -17.31
N PHE A 138 -7.94 -5.70 -16.58
CA PHE A 138 -7.83 -7.08 -17.05
C PHE A 138 -9.09 -7.91 -16.77
N SER A 139 -9.92 -7.50 -15.82
CA SER A 139 -11.14 -8.20 -15.43
C SER A 139 -12.35 -7.61 -16.16
N SER A 140 -13.26 -8.46 -16.61
CA SER A 140 -14.59 -8.05 -17.06
C SER A 140 -15.60 -7.90 -15.91
N GLU A 141 -15.16 -8.15 -14.68
CA GLU A 141 -16.02 -8.16 -13.50
C GLU A 141 -16.31 -6.73 -13.03
N ILE A 142 -17.59 -6.40 -12.89
CA ILE A 142 -18.01 -5.13 -12.28
C ILE A 142 -17.99 -5.30 -10.77
N ARG A 143 -17.09 -4.60 -10.11
CA ARG A 143 -16.95 -4.61 -8.66
C ARG A 143 -17.32 -3.26 -8.06
N ASP A 144 -17.79 -3.29 -6.82
CA ASP A 144 -18.04 -2.09 -6.06
C ASP A 144 -16.71 -1.41 -5.67
N ALA A 145 -16.69 -0.08 -5.77
CA ALA A 145 -15.51 0.72 -5.41
C ALA A 145 -15.05 0.51 -3.96
N SER A 146 -15.98 0.24 -3.04
CA SER A 146 -15.62 -0.05 -1.64
C SER A 146 -14.92 -1.40 -1.50
N TYR A 147 -15.29 -2.39 -2.30
CA TYR A 147 -14.59 -3.67 -2.37
C TYR A 147 -13.17 -3.49 -2.92
N ASP A 148 -13.03 -2.76 -4.03
CA ASP A 148 -11.71 -2.52 -4.64
C ASP A 148 -10.77 -1.78 -3.67
N LEU A 149 -11.27 -0.79 -2.94
CA LEU A 149 -10.49 -0.08 -1.92
C LEU A 149 -10.09 -0.99 -0.75
N LYS A 150 -10.98 -1.86 -0.28
CA LYS A 150 -10.66 -2.85 0.77
C LYS A 150 -9.63 -3.87 0.28
N LYS A 151 -9.76 -4.36 -0.97
CA LYS A 151 -8.79 -5.27 -1.59
C LYS A 151 -7.44 -4.59 -1.77
N ALA A 152 -7.39 -3.33 -2.23
CA ALA A 152 -6.16 -2.54 -2.30
C ALA A 152 -5.47 -2.43 -0.93
N SER A 153 -6.25 -2.09 0.11
CA SER A 153 -5.76 -2.00 1.49
C SER A 153 -5.23 -3.34 2.01
N PHE A 154 -5.94 -4.42 1.74
CA PHE A 154 -5.51 -5.78 2.06
C PHE A 154 -4.18 -6.14 1.37
N LEU A 155 -4.05 -5.90 0.06
CA LEU A 155 -2.83 -6.16 -0.70
C LEU A 155 -1.67 -5.30 -0.18
N ALA A 156 -1.88 -4.00 0.05
CA ALA A 156 -0.88 -3.10 0.59
C ALA A 156 -0.33 -3.60 1.95
N ARG A 157 -1.21 -4.13 2.84
CA ARG A 157 -0.82 -4.73 4.12
C ARG A 157 0.17 -5.88 3.95
N LEU A 158 -0.04 -6.75 2.97
CA LEU A 158 0.84 -7.90 2.72
C LEU A 158 2.25 -7.47 2.28
N GLY A 159 2.39 -6.31 1.67
CA GLY A 159 3.69 -5.71 1.33
C GLY A 159 4.36 -4.99 2.49
N SER A 160 3.57 -4.21 3.23
CA SER A 160 4.00 -3.51 4.45
C SER A 160 2.79 -3.24 5.33
N GLY A 161 2.76 -3.76 6.55
CA GLY A 161 1.58 -3.73 7.42
C GLY A 161 0.88 -2.36 7.47
N SER A 162 1.62 -1.29 7.76
CA SER A 162 1.08 0.07 7.84
C SER A 162 0.59 0.65 6.50
N ALA A 163 0.96 0.04 5.37
CA ALA A 163 0.57 0.52 4.05
C ALA A 163 -0.94 0.44 3.81
N CYS A 164 -1.63 -0.48 4.48
CA CYS A 164 -3.09 -0.58 4.39
C CYS A 164 -3.81 0.73 4.73
N ARG A 165 -3.23 1.54 5.64
CA ARG A 165 -3.82 2.82 6.06
C ARG A 165 -3.57 3.95 5.07
N SER A 166 -2.55 3.85 4.23
CA SER A 166 -2.20 4.86 3.23
C SER A 166 -3.18 4.94 2.04
N LEU A 167 -4.12 4.00 1.93
CA LEU A 167 -5.16 4.00 0.89
C LEU A 167 -6.35 4.93 1.21
N TYR A 168 -6.38 5.46 2.42
CA TYR A 168 -7.46 6.31 2.91
C TYR A 168 -6.92 7.68 3.32
N ASN A 169 -7.74 8.71 3.19
CA ASN A 169 -7.44 10.05 3.67
C ASN A 169 -8.01 10.27 5.07
N GLY A 170 -7.33 11.07 5.88
CA GLY A 170 -7.75 11.43 7.23
C GLY A 170 -7.35 10.41 8.29
N LEU A 171 -8.18 10.24 9.32
CA LEU A 171 -7.96 9.25 10.38
C LEU A 171 -8.36 7.86 9.90
N VAL A 172 -7.48 6.88 10.14
CA VAL A 172 -7.60 5.52 9.60
C VAL A 172 -7.25 4.51 10.67
N VAL A 173 -8.09 3.49 10.82
CA VAL A 173 -7.92 2.39 11.78
C VAL A 173 -7.52 1.12 11.04
N TRP A 174 -6.57 0.38 11.61
CA TRP A 174 -6.21 -0.97 11.20
C TRP A 174 -6.04 -1.85 12.43
N GLY A 175 -6.65 -3.01 12.39
CA GLY A 175 -6.83 -3.94 13.50
C GLY A 175 -8.28 -3.95 13.97
N LYS A 176 -8.78 -5.14 14.30
CA LYS A 176 -10.15 -5.30 14.77
C LYS A 176 -10.34 -4.67 16.15
N THR A 177 -11.41 -3.88 16.29
CA THR A 177 -11.85 -3.28 17.55
C THR A 177 -13.37 -3.16 17.56
N ASP A 178 -13.99 -3.23 18.73
CA ASP A 178 -15.44 -3.05 18.89
C ASP A 178 -15.85 -1.57 18.82
N GLU A 179 -14.88 -0.66 18.95
CA GLU A 179 -15.09 0.79 18.93
C GLU A 179 -15.30 1.38 17.52
N VAL A 180 -14.95 0.61 16.46
CA VAL A 180 -15.05 1.09 15.07
C VAL A 180 -15.70 0.02 14.22
N GLU A 181 -16.92 0.28 13.75
CA GLU A 181 -17.66 -0.62 12.89
C GLU A 181 -16.89 -0.91 11.59
N GLY A 182 -16.87 -2.17 11.18
CA GLY A 182 -16.18 -2.63 9.98
C GLY A 182 -14.66 -2.72 10.12
N SER A 183 -14.09 -2.39 11.30
CA SER A 183 -12.65 -2.57 11.57
C SER A 183 -12.21 -4.01 11.35
N SER A 184 -10.98 -4.19 10.86
CA SER A 184 -10.46 -5.49 10.45
C SER A 184 -8.96 -5.59 10.65
N ASP A 185 -8.48 -6.81 10.95
CA ASP A 185 -7.05 -7.11 10.93
C ASP A 185 -6.50 -7.24 9.50
N LEU A 186 -7.38 -7.46 8.51
CA LEU A 186 -7.00 -7.74 7.14
C LEU A 186 -6.78 -6.49 6.29
N TYR A 187 -7.52 -5.42 6.56
CA TYR A 187 -7.48 -4.15 5.84
C TYR A 187 -7.79 -3.01 6.80
N ALA A 188 -7.47 -1.81 6.40
CA ALA A 188 -7.81 -0.60 7.15
C ALA A 188 -9.21 -0.09 6.79
N VAL A 189 -9.76 0.72 7.68
CA VAL A 189 -11.02 1.46 7.46
C VAL A 189 -10.84 2.90 7.89
N LYS A 190 -11.59 3.80 7.26
CA LYS A 190 -11.62 5.20 7.67
C LYS A 190 -12.33 5.32 9.03
N TYR A 191 -11.78 6.12 9.94
CA TYR A 191 -12.48 6.46 11.18
C TYR A 191 -13.70 7.35 10.84
N PRO A 192 -14.87 7.15 11.48
CA PRO A 192 -16.07 7.93 11.17
C PRO A 192 -15.86 9.44 11.37
N ASP A 193 -16.04 10.22 10.30
CA ASP A 193 -15.80 11.67 10.33
C ASP A 193 -16.69 12.41 11.34
N SER A 194 -17.90 11.87 11.64
CA SER A 194 -18.84 12.40 12.63
C SER A 194 -18.36 12.29 14.07
N GLU A 195 -17.46 11.33 14.33
CA GLU A 195 -16.93 11.05 15.66
C GLU A 195 -15.57 11.73 15.91
N ILE A 196 -14.99 12.38 14.87
CA ILE A 196 -13.74 13.09 15.00
C ILE A 196 -13.99 14.48 15.62
N HIS A 197 -13.47 14.69 16.82
CA HIS A 197 -13.50 16.02 17.43
C HIS A 197 -12.79 17.04 16.53
N PRO A 198 -13.32 18.28 16.36
CA PRO A 198 -12.79 19.28 15.43
C PRO A 198 -11.28 19.57 15.59
N ILE A 199 -10.74 19.49 16.81
CA ILE A 199 -9.31 19.70 17.07
C ILE A 199 -8.42 18.71 16.30
N PHE A 200 -8.91 17.50 16.03
CA PHE A 200 -8.18 16.46 15.29
C PHE A 200 -8.34 16.56 13.77
N LYS A 201 -9.08 17.53 13.25
CA LYS A 201 -9.25 17.79 11.81
C LYS A 201 -8.21 18.77 11.26
N ASN A 202 -7.47 19.46 12.13
CA ASN A 202 -6.51 20.50 11.78
C ASN A 202 -5.12 20.25 12.41
N PHE A 203 -4.62 19.02 12.27
CA PHE A 203 -3.25 18.71 12.70
C PHE A 203 -2.22 19.32 11.75
N ASN A 204 -1.17 19.92 12.33
CA ASN A 204 0.06 20.22 11.63
C ASN A 204 1.13 19.22 12.11
N ASP A 205 1.68 18.47 11.20
CA ASP A 205 2.79 17.56 11.48
C ASP A 205 4.11 18.23 11.05
N TRP A 206 5.05 18.34 11.98
CA TRP A 206 6.35 18.93 11.75
C TRP A 206 7.42 17.85 11.82
N VAL A 207 8.06 17.57 10.70
CA VAL A 207 9.14 16.60 10.62
C VAL A 207 10.48 17.32 10.76
N LEU A 208 11.18 17.05 11.84
CA LEU A 208 12.55 17.55 12.06
C LEU A 208 13.55 16.60 11.43
N LEU A 209 14.24 17.06 10.39
CA LEU A 209 15.30 16.30 9.73
C LEU A 209 16.60 16.51 10.51
N ILE A 210 16.97 15.54 11.35
CA ILE A 210 18.22 15.60 12.16
C ILE A 210 19.40 15.05 11.36
N HIS A 211 19.15 14.11 10.45
CA HIS A 211 20.17 13.50 9.61
C HIS A 211 19.61 13.18 8.23
N GLU A 212 20.33 13.62 7.20
CA GLU A 212 20.06 13.27 5.81
C GLU A 212 20.98 12.12 5.39
N GLY A 213 20.44 10.91 5.22
CA GLY A 213 21.24 9.75 4.81
C GLY A 213 20.50 8.41 5.00
N GLN A 214 21.13 7.33 4.56
CA GLN A 214 20.57 5.99 4.75
C GLN A 214 20.62 5.58 6.22
N LYS A 215 19.53 5.01 6.72
CA LYS A 215 19.49 4.42 8.07
C LYS A 215 20.44 3.24 8.15
N THR A 216 21.25 3.21 9.21
CA THR A 216 22.13 2.07 9.53
C THR A 216 21.35 0.84 9.99
N VAL A 217 20.15 1.03 10.54
CA VAL A 217 19.27 -0.05 11.02
C VAL A 217 17.89 0.07 10.35
N SER A 218 17.42 -1.04 9.80
CA SER A 218 16.07 -1.12 9.21
C SER A 218 14.97 -0.90 10.27
N SER A 219 13.83 -0.33 9.86
CA SER A 219 12.63 -0.16 10.71
C SER A 219 11.77 -1.44 10.78
N THR A 220 12.17 -2.52 10.14
CA THR A 220 11.49 -3.82 10.10
C THR A 220 12.41 -4.94 10.53
#